data_2fa3b07c1e26e3b5fdc7f81e55ae4144
#
_entry.id   2fa3b07c1e26e3b5fdc7f81e55ae4144
#
_cell.length_a   1.000
_cell.length_b   1.000
_cell.length_c   1.000
_cell.angle_alpha   90.00
_cell.angle_beta   90.00
_cell.angle_gamma   90.00
#
_symmetry.space_group_name_H-M   'P 1'
#
loop_
_entity.id
_entity.type
_entity.pdbx_description
1 polymer ?
#
loop_
_entity_poly.entity_id
_entity_poly.type
_entity_poly.pdbx_seq_one_letter_code
_entity_poly.pdbx_strand_id
1 'polypeptide(L)'
;MQDFSASPREMVASFVRNRRLISALIKREVLGRYRGSFIGILWSFLNPIFMLAVYTFVFSIVFKARWGTGSDSKTEFALVLFAGLIMFNLFAECVGRAPAAILANVNYVKKVVFPLEILPWVNMGAALFHMLVSVGVWLAAYSIFFGVPSATLLLLPLVILPLILFIMGVSWALASLGVYFRDVSQFIGIVITVLMFMSPIFYPVTALPEEYRGMLEFNPLTPAIEMAREVMFWRQLPDLLVLLQYYLGSMVIALLGFAWFQKTRKGFADVL
;
A
#
# COMPACT_ATOMS: atom_id res chain seq x y z
N MET A 1 -1.06 2.72 -35.90
CA MET A 1 -0.68 2.45 -34.48
C MET A 1 -1.34 3.51 -33.65
N GLN A 2 -2.15 3.13 -32.65
CA GLN A 2 -2.72 4.09 -31.70
C GLN A 2 -1.58 4.61 -30.80
N ASP A 3 -1.38 5.93 -30.78
CA ASP A 3 -0.44 6.55 -29.85
C ASP A 3 -1.13 6.79 -28.51
N PHE A 4 -0.68 6.06 -27.49
CA PHE A 4 -1.13 6.26 -26.11
C PHE A 4 -0.33 7.39 -25.47
N SER A 5 -1.02 8.46 -25.08
CA SER A 5 -0.37 9.61 -24.44
C SER A 5 0.22 9.21 -23.09
N ALA A 6 1.52 9.47 -22.91
CA ALA A 6 2.25 9.27 -21.65
C ALA A 6 2.31 10.55 -20.79
N SER A 7 1.45 11.54 -21.09
CA SER A 7 1.48 12.83 -20.40
C SER A 7 0.91 12.73 -18.97
N PRO A 8 1.39 13.58 -18.03
CA PRO A 8 0.81 13.69 -16.68
C PRO A 8 -0.70 14.02 -16.70
N ARG A 9 -1.12 14.79 -17.71
CA ARG A 9 -2.54 15.13 -17.90
C ARG A 9 -3.38 13.88 -18.22
N GLU A 10 -2.86 12.97 -19.05
CA GLU A 10 -3.58 11.74 -19.41
C GLU A 10 -3.66 10.78 -18.22
N MET A 11 -2.66 10.73 -17.35
CA MET A 11 -2.70 9.94 -16.13
C MET A 11 -3.92 10.29 -15.26
N VAL A 12 -4.17 11.59 -15.06
CA VAL A 12 -5.32 12.08 -14.30
C VAL A 12 -6.62 11.97 -15.11
N ALA A 13 -6.57 12.36 -16.40
CA ALA A 13 -7.74 12.36 -17.29
C ALA A 13 -8.30 10.94 -17.49
N SER A 14 -7.43 9.93 -17.64
CA SER A 14 -7.86 8.52 -17.75
C SER A 14 -8.58 8.05 -16.52
N PHE A 15 -8.05 8.39 -15.31
CA PHE A 15 -8.72 8.07 -14.05
C PHE A 15 -10.11 8.72 -13.96
N VAL A 16 -10.21 10.03 -14.21
CA VAL A 16 -11.48 10.77 -14.12
C VAL A 16 -12.49 10.27 -15.15
N ARG A 17 -12.05 10.07 -16.39
CA ARG A 17 -12.89 9.57 -17.50
C ARG A 17 -13.46 8.19 -17.20
N ASN A 18 -12.65 7.31 -16.60
CA ASN A 18 -13.02 5.93 -16.33
C ASN A 18 -13.49 5.66 -14.89
N ARG A 19 -13.72 6.70 -14.07
CA ARG A 19 -14.05 6.57 -12.62
C ARG A 19 -15.20 5.61 -12.31
N ARG A 20 -16.26 5.61 -13.16
CA ARG A 20 -17.40 4.70 -12.98
C ARG A 20 -17.01 3.25 -13.23
N LEU A 21 -16.22 3.00 -14.27
CA LEU A 21 -15.70 1.67 -14.59
C LEU A 21 -14.76 1.17 -13.49
N ILE A 22 -13.83 2.02 -13.03
CA ILE A 22 -12.92 1.72 -11.93
C ILE A 22 -13.72 1.33 -10.68
N SER A 23 -14.70 2.14 -10.27
CA SER A 23 -15.55 1.85 -9.09
C SER A 23 -16.31 0.53 -9.23
N ALA A 24 -16.88 0.23 -10.39
CA ALA A 24 -17.57 -1.03 -10.65
C ALA A 24 -16.62 -2.23 -10.57
N LEU A 25 -15.39 -2.09 -11.10
CA LEU A 25 -14.38 -3.13 -11.05
C LEU A 25 -13.83 -3.33 -9.63
N ILE A 26 -13.61 -2.26 -8.86
CA ILE A 26 -13.23 -2.33 -7.43
C ILE A 26 -14.29 -3.12 -6.65
N LYS A 27 -15.57 -2.76 -6.80
CA LYS A 27 -16.67 -3.48 -6.13
C LYS A 27 -16.66 -4.97 -6.49
N ARG A 28 -16.46 -5.29 -7.76
CA ARG A 28 -16.37 -6.68 -8.24
C ARG A 28 -15.14 -7.39 -7.62
N GLU A 29 -13.99 -6.72 -7.56
CA GLU A 29 -12.74 -7.27 -7.00
C GLU A 29 -12.88 -7.57 -5.52
N VAL A 30 -13.39 -6.61 -4.73
CA VAL A 30 -13.62 -6.77 -3.29
C VAL A 30 -14.63 -7.89 -3.01
N LEU A 31 -15.77 -7.88 -3.68
CA LEU A 31 -16.79 -8.91 -3.47
C LEU A 31 -16.35 -10.29 -3.99
N GLY A 32 -15.60 -10.31 -5.10
CA GLY A 32 -15.08 -11.53 -5.72
C GLY A 32 -14.13 -12.29 -4.81
N ARG A 33 -13.31 -11.58 -4.01
CA ARG A 33 -12.37 -12.19 -3.05
C ARG A 33 -13.05 -13.07 -2.00
N TYR A 34 -14.26 -12.71 -1.63
CA TYR A 34 -15.01 -13.38 -0.56
C TYR A 34 -16.15 -14.27 -1.08
N ARG A 35 -16.30 -14.36 -2.40
CA ARG A 35 -17.37 -15.15 -3.03
C ARG A 35 -17.16 -16.64 -2.78
N GLY A 36 -18.20 -17.30 -2.28
CA GLY A 36 -18.15 -18.73 -1.93
C GLY A 36 -17.62 -19.04 -0.52
N SER A 37 -17.20 -18.02 0.23
CA SER A 37 -16.83 -18.19 1.65
C SER A 37 -18.07 -18.16 2.54
N PHE A 38 -18.11 -19.04 3.57
CA PHE A 38 -19.19 -19.09 4.56
C PHE A 38 -19.35 -17.78 5.34
N ILE A 39 -18.23 -17.15 5.74
CA ILE A 39 -18.21 -15.91 6.50
C ILE A 39 -18.27 -14.67 5.57
N GLY A 40 -17.96 -14.85 4.28
CA GLY A 40 -18.05 -13.79 3.28
C GLY A 40 -17.15 -12.60 3.60
N ILE A 41 -17.68 -11.39 3.41
CA ILE A 41 -16.95 -10.13 3.59
C ILE A 41 -16.51 -9.88 5.04
N LEU A 42 -17.06 -10.58 6.04
CA LEU A 42 -16.62 -10.45 7.44
C LEU A 42 -15.15 -10.86 7.62
N TRP A 43 -14.58 -11.68 6.72
CA TRP A 43 -13.14 -11.96 6.72
C TRP A 43 -12.28 -10.71 6.60
N SER A 44 -12.78 -9.66 5.94
CA SER A 44 -12.04 -8.38 5.85
C SER A 44 -11.83 -7.73 7.21
N PHE A 45 -12.73 -7.97 8.18
CA PHE A 45 -12.64 -7.46 9.56
C PHE A 45 -11.91 -8.45 10.48
N LEU A 46 -12.19 -9.74 10.35
CA LEU A 46 -11.60 -10.77 11.20
C LEU A 46 -10.09 -10.86 11.00
N ASN A 47 -9.61 -10.74 9.75
CA ASN A 47 -8.20 -10.85 9.45
C ASN A 47 -7.34 -9.78 10.16
N PRO A 48 -7.63 -8.46 10.08
CA PRO A 48 -6.90 -7.45 10.84
C PRO A 48 -7.00 -7.65 12.36
N ILE A 49 -8.16 -8.10 12.88
CA ILE A 49 -8.35 -8.36 14.31
C ILE A 49 -7.44 -9.51 14.77
N PHE A 50 -7.43 -10.64 14.03
CA PHE A 50 -6.56 -11.76 14.35
C PHE A 50 -5.08 -11.37 14.25
N MET A 51 -4.69 -10.62 13.22
CA MET A 51 -3.32 -10.16 13.08
C MET A 51 -2.91 -9.24 14.23
N LEU A 52 -3.76 -8.29 14.62
CA LEU A 52 -3.51 -7.45 15.79
C LEU A 52 -3.33 -8.30 17.06
N ALA A 53 -4.19 -9.31 17.28
CA ALA A 53 -4.08 -10.21 18.44
C ALA A 53 -2.78 -11.02 18.40
N VAL A 54 -2.42 -11.61 17.25
CA VAL A 54 -1.18 -12.38 17.08
C VAL A 54 0.05 -11.51 17.32
N TYR A 55 0.12 -10.33 16.72
CA TYR A 55 1.26 -9.42 16.92
C TYR A 55 1.35 -8.92 18.36
N THR A 56 0.20 -8.64 19.00
CA THR A 56 0.17 -8.31 20.43
C THR A 56 0.75 -9.45 21.25
N PHE A 57 0.31 -10.68 21.01
CA PHE A 57 0.82 -11.84 21.72
C PHE A 57 2.32 -12.03 21.52
N VAL A 58 2.77 -12.11 20.27
CA VAL A 58 4.15 -12.43 19.93
C VAL A 58 5.11 -11.34 20.42
N PHE A 59 4.88 -10.11 20.05
CA PHE A 59 5.84 -9.03 20.32
C PHE A 59 5.73 -8.47 21.74
N SER A 60 4.52 -8.38 22.28
CA SER A 60 4.35 -7.80 23.61
C SER A 60 4.50 -8.82 24.74
N ILE A 61 4.11 -10.09 24.52
CA ILE A 61 4.15 -11.12 25.59
C ILE A 61 5.40 -11.98 25.45
N VAL A 62 5.69 -12.52 24.25
CA VAL A 62 6.82 -13.44 24.04
C VAL A 62 8.14 -12.68 23.98
N PHE A 63 8.27 -11.72 23.08
CA PHE A 63 9.51 -10.95 22.91
C PHE A 63 9.69 -9.81 23.93
N LYS A 64 8.64 -9.42 24.64
CA LYS A 64 8.65 -8.28 25.57
C LYS A 64 9.24 -7.02 24.92
N ALA A 65 8.98 -6.85 23.62
CA ALA A 65 9.47 -5.73 22.84
C ALA A 65 8.82 -4.43 23.33
N ARG A 66 9.60 -3.33 23.37
CA ARG A 66 9.17 -2.01 23.84
C ARG A 66 9.49 -0.97 22.79
N TRP A 67 8.65 0.03 22.67
CA TRP A 67 8.85 1.14 21.75
C TRP A 67 9.53 2.32 22.46
N GLY A 68 10.73 2.14 22.99
CA GLY A 68 11.66 3.19 23.45
C GLY A 68 11.23 4.33 24.38
N THR A 69 9.94 4.55 24.60
CA THR A 69 9.37 5.74 25.25
C THR A 69 9.03 5.57 26.73
N GLY A 70 9.54 4.50 27.36
CA GLY A 70 9.38 4.31 28.81
C GLY A 70 8.02 3.79 29.28
N SER A 71 7.06 3.57 28.39
CA SER A 71 5.79 2.93 28.76
C SER A 71 5.93 1.40 28.68
N ASP A 72 5.50 0.71 29.75
CA ASP A 72 5.45 -0.75 29.81
C ASP A 72 4.16 -1.32 29.17
N SER A 73 3.42 -0.50 28.42
CA SER A 73 2.14 -0.89 27.84
C SER A 73 2.31 -1.81 26.63
N LYS A 74 1.91 -3.06 26.81
CA LYS A 74 1.88 -4.07 25.73
C LYS A 74 0.96 -3.66 24.58
N THR A 75 -0.13 -2.98 24.91
CA THR A 75 -1.13 -2.51 23.95
C THR A 75 -0.62 -1.35 23.09
N GLU A 76 0.20 -0.47 23.69
CA GLU A 76 0.87 0.61 22.96
C GLU A 76 1.75 0.06 21.85
N PHE A 77 2.66 -0.85 22.19
CA PHE A 77 3.52 -1.49 21.20
C PHE A 77 2.71 -2.11 20.06
N ALA A 78 1.65 -2.84 20.37
CA ALA A 78 0.81 -3.51 19.38
C ALA A 78 0.14 -2.53 18.42
N LEU A 79 -0.38 -1.40 18.92
CA LEU A 79 -1.05 -0.40 18.09
C LEU A 79 -0.07 0.39 17.22
N VAL A 80 1.12 0.71 17.73
CA VAL A 80 2.19 1.37 16.98
C VAL A 80 2.70 0.46 15.86
N LEU A 81 2.91 -0.82 16.16
CA LEU A 81 3.29 -1.83 15.19
C LEU A 81 2.20 -1.98 14.11
N PHE A 82 0.94 -2.08 14.53
CA PHE A 82 -0.17 -2.27 13.60
C PHE A 82 -0.38 -1.07 12.67
N ALA A 83 -0.15 0.16 13.15
CA ALA A 83 -0.16 1.35 12.31
C ALA A 83 0.86 1.25 11.16
N GLY A 84 2.09 0.81 11.46
CA GLY A 84 3.11 0.55 10.43
C GLY A 84 2.72 -0.55 9.46
N LEU A 85 2.13 -1.64 9.97
CA LEU A 85 1.65 -2.75 9.15
C LEU A 85 0.52 -2.35 8.20
N ILE A 86 -0.36 -1.42 8.57
CA ILE A 86 -1.41 -0.91 7.69
C ILE A 86 -0.79 -0.28 6.45
N MET A 87 0.25 0.54 6.61
CA MET A 87 0.96 1.16 5.48
C MET A 87 1.69 0.13 4.63
N PHE A 88 2.39 -0.79 5.27
CA PHE A 88 3.10 -1.87 4.57
C PHE A 88 2.14 -2.79 3.80
N ASN A 89 1.00 -3.18 4.38
CA ASN A 89 0.04 -4.07 3.75
C ASN A 89 -0.61 -3.42 2.51
N LEU A 90 -0.87 -2.10 2.54
CA LEU A 90 -1.32 -1.37 1.35
C LEU A 90 -0.31 -1.50 0.20
N PHE A 91 0.98 -1.31 0.49
CA PHE A 91 2.06 -1.48 -0.47
C PHE A 91 2.15 -2.94 -0.95
N ALA A 92 2.23 -3.90 -0.03
CA ALA A 92 2.43 -5.30 -0.33
C ALA A 92 1.28 -5.89 -1.16
N GLU A 93 0.03 -5.54 -0.86
CA GLU A 93 -1.13 -6.01 -1.61
C GLU A 93 -1.14 -5.48 -3.05
N CYS A 94 -0.87 -4.20 -3.26
CA CYS A 94 -0.86 -3.61 -4.59
C CYS A 94 0.32 -4.10 -5.43
N VAL A 95 1.53 -4.01 -4.89
CA VAL A 95 2.78 -4.32 -5.59
C VAL A 95 2.89 -5.83 -5.86
N GLY A 96 2.47 -6.67 -4.91
CA GLY A 96 2.47 -8.12 -5.07
C GLY A 96 1.53 -8.61 -6.17
N ARG A 97 0.41 -7.92 -6.39
CA ARG A 97 -0.57 -8.27 -7.44
C ARG A 97 -0.30 -7.58 -8.78
N ALA A 98 0.53 -6.56 -8.81
CA ALA A 98 0.77 -5.75 -9.99
C ALA A 98 1.30 -6.55 -11.20
N PRO A 99 2.30 -7.45 -11.07
CA PRO A 99 2.80 -8.20 -12.23
C PRO A 99 1.74 -9.06 -12.91
N ALA A 100 0.79 -9.59 -12.15
CA ALA A 100 -0.28 -10.44 -12.66
C ALA A 100 -1.50 -9.64 -13.17
N ALA A 101 -1.56 -8.33 -12.97
CA ALA A 101 -2.76 -7.53 -13.21
C ALA A 101 -3.26 -7.59 -14.67
N ILE A 102 -2.36 -7.57 -15.65
CA ILE A 102 -2.70 -7.69 -17.07
C ILE A 102 -2.96 -9.14 -17.43
N LEU A 103 -2.12 -10.07 -16.97
CA LEU A 103 -2.23 -11.51 -17.24
C LEU A 103 -3.55 -12.11 -16.74
N ALA A 104 -4.02 -11.69 -15.58
CA ALA A 104 -5.33 -12.11 -15.05
C ALA A 104 -6.52 -11.57 -15.87
N ASN A 105 -6.29 -10.62 -16.78
CA ASN A 105 -7.30 -9.92 -17.53
C ASN A 105 -7.04 -9.92 -19.06
N VAL A 106 -6.45 -10.99 -19.60
CA VAL A 106 -6.08 -11.13 -21.03
C VAL A 106 -7.26 -10.82 -21.97
N ASN A 107 -8.49 -11.17 -21.58
CA ASN A 107 -9.68 -10.86 -22.36
C ASN A 107 -9.89 -9.35 -22.59
N TYR A 108 -9.36 -8.50 -21.71
CA TYR A 108 -9.43 -7.04 -21.91
C TYR A 108 -8.36 -6.54 -22.88
N VAL A 109 -7.21 -7.22 -22.97
CA VAL A 109 -6.15 -6.89 -23.94
C VAL A 109 -6.63 -7.14 -25.35
N LYS A 110 -7.37 -8.24 -25.59
CA LYS A 110 -7.92 -8.63 -26.89
C LYS A 110 -9.12 -7.80 -27.34
N LYS A 111 -9.72 -7.01 -26.43
CA LYS A 111 -10.82 -6.08 -26.76
C LYS A 111 -10.23 -4.71 -27.12
N VAL A 112 -10.55 -4.23 -28.29
CA VAL A 112 -9.97 -3.03 -28.93
C VAL A 112 -10.10 -1.72 -28.12
N VAL A 113 -10.97 -1.64 -27.10
CA VAL A 113 -11.36 -0.36 -26.47
C VAL A 113 -11.24 -0.38 -24.94
N PHE A 114 -10.53 -1.34 -24.32
CA PHE A 114 -10.42 -1.33 -22.85
C PHE A 114 -9.20 -0.51 -22.36
N PRO A 115 -9.37 0.44 -21.44
CA PRO A 115 -8.28 1.24 -20.89
C PRO A 115 -7.46 0.44 -19.87
N LEU A 116 -6.44 -0.31 -20.33
CA LEU A 116 -5.65 -1.22 -19.49
C LEU A 116 -4.94 -0.52 -18.32
N GLU A 117 -4.62 0.77 -18.47
CA GLU A 117 -3.99 1.60 -17.45
C GLU A 117 -4.82 1.77 -16.16
N ILE A 118 -6.12 1.41 -16.21
CA ILE A 118 -6.96 1.47 -15.01
C ILE A 118 -6.84 0.23 -14.11
N LEU A 119 -6.29 -0.88 -14.58
CA LEU A 119 -6.20 -2.12 -13.79
C LEU A 119 -5.39 -1.95 -12.50
N PRO A 120 -4.23 -1.25 -12.48
CA PRO A 120 -3.56 -0.92 -11.22
C PRO A 120 -4.43 -0.07 -10.27
N TRP A 121 -5.27 0.85 -10.78
CA TRP A 121 -6.23 1.60 -9.96
C TRP A 121 -7.30 0.72 -9.33
N VAL A 122 -7.71 -0.35 -10.01
CA VAL A 122 -8.67 -1.32 -9.46
C VAL A 122 -8.03 -2.07 -8.28
N ASN A 123 -6.78 -2.52 -8.43
CA ASN A 123 -6.04 -3.16 -7.34
C ASN A 123 -5.84 -2.21 -6.16
N MET A 124 -5.45 -0.96 -6.43
CA MET A 124 -5.29 0.09 -5.42
C MET A 124 -6.59 0.34 -4.66
N GLY A 125 -7.72 0.46 -5.37
CA GLY A 125 -9.02 0.69 -4.73
C GLY A 125 -9.47 -0.48 -3.84
N ALA A 126 -9.18 -1.72 -4.24
CA ALA A 126 -9.45 -2.89 -3.40
C ALA A 126 -8.54 -2.92 -2.15
N ALA A 127 -7.26 -2.61 -2.30
CA ALA A 127 -6.32 -2.53 -1.18
C ALA A 127 -6.66 -1.37 -0.22
N LEU A 128 -7.09 -0.21 -0.74
CA LEU A 128 -7.58 0.90 0.07
C LEU A 128 -8.82 0.52 0.89
N PHE A 129 -9.74 -0.29 0.34
CA PHE A 129 -10.85 -0.83 1.10
C PHE A 129 -10.36 -1.65 2.30
N HIS A 130 -9.40 -2.58 2.11
CA HIS A 130 -8.85 -3.37 3.21
C HIS A 130 -8.08 -2.53 4.22
N MET A 131 -7.35 -1.51 3.74
CA MET A 131 -6.68 -0.54 4.60
C MET A 131 -7.68 0.23 5.48
N LEU A 132 -8.78 0.73 4.90
CA LEU A 132 -9.83 1.45 5.65
C LEU A 132 -10.45 0.56 6.73
N VAL A 133 -10.70 -0.71 6.44
CA VAL A 133 -11.17 -1.67 7.45
C VAL A 133 -10.13 -1.84 8.57
N SER A 134 -8.84 -1.97 8.21
CA SER A 134 -7.76 -2.09 9.19
C SER A 134 -7.60 -0.84 10.06
N VAL A 135 -7.75 0.36 9.48
CA VAL A 135 -7.80 1.63 10.21
C VAL A 135 -9.00 1.66 11.15
N GLY A 136 -10.17 1.17 10.72
CA GLY A 136 -11.37 1.06 11.58
C GLY A 136 -11.13 0.13 12.78
N VAL A 137 -10.49 -1.02 12.58
CA VAL A 137 -10.10 -1.94 13.66
C VAL A 137 -9.10 -1.27 14.60
N TRP A 138 -8.10 -0.59 14.05
CA TRP A 138 -7.11 0.18 14.83
C TRP A 138 -7.80 1.25 15.70
N LEU A 139 -8.72 2.02 15.10
CA LEU A 139 -9.50 3.05 15.79
C LEU A 139 -10.33 2.47 16.94
N ALA A 140 -11.02 1.35 16.71
CA ALA A 140 -11.78 0.69 17.74
C ALA A 140 -10.90 0.25 18.91
N ALA A 141 -9.77 -0.40 18.62
CA ALA A 141 -8.80 -0.82 19.64
C ALA A 141 -8.21 0.39 20.39
N TYR A 142 -7.80 1.43 19.65
CA TYR A 142 -7.26 2.66 20.26
C TYR A 142 -8.29 3.30 21.20
N SER A 143 -9.55 3.41 20.77
CA SER A 143 -10.62 4.03 21.59
C SER A 143 -10.92 3.25 22.88
N ILE A 144 -10.82 1.93 22.84
CA ILE A 144 -11.02 1.07 24.00
C ILE A 144 -9.89 1.24 25.04
N PHE A 145 -8.63 1.33 24.58
CA PHE A 145 -7.47 1.29 25.51
C PHE A 145 -6.90 2.67 25.83
N PHE A 146 -7.03 3.66 24.96
CA PHE A 146 -6.40 4.99 25.08
C PHE A 146 -7.40 6.15 25.01
N GLY A 147 -8.69 5.86 24.81
CA GLY A 147 -9.72 6.87 24.73
C GLY A 147 -9.82 7.54 23.36
N VAL A 148 -10.28 8.79 23.30
CA VAL A 148 -10.56 9.49 22.05
C VAL A 148 -9.29 9.74 21.24
N PRO A 149 -9.26 9.33 19.94
CA PRO A 149 -8.16 9.62 19.04
C PRO A 149 -7.92 11.12 18.87
N SER A 150 -6.67 11.50 18.58
CA SER A 150 -6.31 12.90 18.34
C SER A 150 -6.85 13.39 17.00
N ALA A 151 -7.07 14.70 16.88
CA ALA A 151 -7.41 15.37 15.63
C ALA A 151 -6.31 15.23 14.56
N THR A 152 -5.05 14.93 14.95
CA THR A 152 -3.96 14.65 14.01
C THR A 152 -4.25 13.47 13.09
N LEU A 153 -5.11 12.53 13.49
CA LEU A 153 -5.57 11.43 12.65
C LEU A 153 -6.23 11.89 11.35
N LEU A 154 -6.86 13.06 11.34
CA LEU A 154 -7.43 13.65 10.12
C LEU A 154 -6.38 13.98 9.04
N LEU A 155 -5.10 14.01 9.42
CA LEU A 155 -3.98 14.18 8.49
C LEU A 155 -3.54 12.86 7.83
N LEU A 156 -4.08 11.71 8.26
CA LEU A 156 -3.73 10.41 7.69
C LEU A 156 -3.91 10.34 6.16
N PRO A 157 -4.98 10.88 5.54
CA PRO A 157 -5.09 10.92 4.08
C PRO A 157 -3.94 11.69 3.41
N LEU A 158 -3.43 12.76 4.04
CA LEU A 158 -2.30 13.53 3.54
C LEU A 158 -1.00 12.73 3.56
N VAL A 159 -0.79 11.90 4.59
CA VAL A 159 0.37 11.02 4.72
C VAL A 159 0.31 9.83 3.75
N ILE A 160 -0.89 9.31 3.49
CA ILE A 160 -1.06 8.14 2.62
C ILE A 160 -0.95 8.51 1.13
N LEU A 161 -1.32 9.71 0.74
CA LEU A 161 -1.37 10.11 -0.67
C LEU A 161 -0.03 9.96 -1.41
N PRO A 162 1.14 10.38 -0.87
CA PRO A 162 2.42 10.12 -1.53
C PRO A 162 2.75 8.62 -1.61
N LEU A 163 2.38 7.80 -0.62
CA LEU A 163 2.50 6.36 -0.69
C LEU A 163 1.66 5.77 -1.83
N ILE A 164 0.42 6.25 -2.02
CA ILE A 164 -0.43 5.85 -3.15
C ILE A 164 0.24 6.20 -4.48
N LEU A 165 0.79 7.39 -4.63
CA LEU A 165 1.50 7.80 -5.85
C LEU A 165 2.70 6.89 -6.13
N PHE A 166 3.50 6.60 -5.11
CA PHE A 166 4.63 5.68 -5.21
C PHE A 166 4.18 4.28 -5.66
N ILE A 167 3.20 3.70 -4.97
CA ILE A 167 2.65 2.37 -5.27
C ILE A 167 2.09 2.33 -6.69
N MET A 168 1.38 3.36 -7.13
CA MET A 168 0.82 3.42 -8.49
C MET A 168 1.90 3.41 -9.55
N GLY A 169 2.98 4.20 -9.37
CA GLY A 169 4.11 4.20 -10.30
C GLY A 169 4.76 2.83 -10.42
N VAL A 170 5.07 2.21 -9.28
CA VAL A 170 5.63 0.85 -9.22
C VAL A 170 4.67 -0.17 -9.83
N SER A 171 3.37 -0.07 -9.54
CA SER A 171 2.35 -1.00 -10.05
C SER A 171 2.19 -0.92 -11.56
N TRP A 172 2.22 0.26 -12.18
CA TRP A 172 2.22 0.39 -13.64
C TRP A 172 3.46 -0.24 -14.27
N ALA A 173 4.64 0.04 -13.71
CA ALA A 173 5.88 -0.55 -14.21
C ALA A 173 5.86 -2.08 -14.12
N LEU A 174 5.46 -2.63 -12.97
CA LEU A 174 5.40 -4.07 -12.73
C LEU A 174 4.29 -4.77 -13.54
N ALA A 175 3.13 -4.13 -13.72
CA ALA A 175 2.06 -4.67 -14.55
C ALA A 175 2.51 -4.82 -16.01
N SER A 176 3.32 -3.87 -16.49
CA SER A 176 3.94 -3.96 -17.79
C SER A 176 5.00 -5.07 -17.87
N LEU A 177 5.94 -5.09 -16.90
CA LEU A 177 7.01 -6.09 -16.86
C LEU A 177 6.46 -7.52 -16.76
N GLY A 178 5.39 -7.72 -16.00
CA GLY A 178 4.76 -9.01 -15.82
C GLY A 178 4.18 -9.62 -17.10
N VAL A 179 3.84 -8.78 -18.11
CA VAL A 179 3.41 -9.28 -19.44
C VAL A 179 4.55 -9.95 -20.19
N TYR A 180 5.76 -9.38 -20.10
CA TYR A 180 6.93 -9.87 -20.81
C TYR A 180 7.71 -10.92 -20.04
N PHE A 181 7.73 -10.82 -18.69
CA PHE A 181 8.53 -11.68 -17.81
C PHE A 181 7.65 -12.27 -16.70
N ARG A 182 7.29 -13.54 -16.82
CA ARG A 182 6.40 -14.22 -15.84
C ARG A 182 7.01 -14.35 -14.45
N ASP A 183 8.34 -14.44 -14.37
CA ASP A 183 9.07 -14.63 -13.13
C ASP A 183 9.09 -13.38 -12.23
N VAL A 184 8.69 -12.22 -12.77
CA VAL A 184 8.60 -10.96 -12.00
C VAL A 184 7.70 -11.13 -10.77
N SER A 185 6.60 -11.88 -10.86
CA SER A 185 5.72 -12.15 -9.73
C SER A 185 6.44 -12.84 -8.57
N GLN A 186 7.29 -13.84 -8.88
CA GLN A 186 8.08 -14.57 -7.90
C GLN A 186 9.12 -13.66 -7.24
N PHE A 187 9.85 -12.90 -8.06
CA PHE A 187 10.87 -11.96 -7.59
C PHE A 187 10.27 -10.89 -6.66
N ILE A 188 9.14 -10.30 -7.03
CA ILE A 188 8.46 -9.29 -6.22
C ILE A 188 8.01 -9.84 -4.87
N GLY A 189 7.59 -11.10 -4.80
CA GLY A 189 7.28 -11.75 -3.52
C GLY A 189 8.46 -11.76 -2.56
N ILE A 190 9.67 -12.05 -3.06
CA ILE A 190 10.90 -11.99 -2.27
C ILE A 190 11.21 -10.54 -1.85
N VAL A 191 11.12 -9.58 -2.77
CA VAL A 191 11.37 -8.16 -2.47
C VAL A 191 10.44 -7.64 -1.38
N ILE A 192 9.14 -7.97 -1.44
CA ILE A 192 8.16 -7.58 -0.42
C ILE A 192 8.54 -8.17 0.94
N THR A 193 8.96 -9.44 0.99
CA THR A 193 9.39 -10.09 2.24
C THR A 193 10.63 -9.40 2.81
N VAL A 194 11.63 -9.09 1.98
CA VAL A 194 12.83 -8.35 2.40
C VAL A 194 12.46 -6.97 2.92
N LEU A 195 11.63 -6.22 2.20
CA LEU A 195 11.19 -4.88 2.61
C LEU A 195 10.39 -4.91 3.92
N MET A 196 9.65 -5.99 4.21
CA MET A 196 8.93 -6.13 5.47
C MET A 196 9.88 -6.10 6.69
N PHE A 197 11.03 -6.77 6.58
CA PHE A 197 12.02 -6.78 7.66
C PHE A 197 12.98 -5.58 7.62
N MET A 198 13.23 -5.02 6.44
CA MET A 198 14.07 -3.84 6.28
C MET A 198 13.31 -2.53 6.50
N SER A 199 12.00 -2.55 6.70
CA SER A 199 11.21 -1.37 7.09
C SER A 199 11.09 -1.31 8.62
N PRO A 200 10.98 -0.12 9.22
CA PRO A 200 10.86 0.05 10.66
C PRO A 200 9.47 -0.34 11.17
N ILE A 201 9.00 -1.57 10.84
CA ILE A 201 7.68 -2.07 11.24
C ILE A 201 7.76 -2.64 12.65
N PHE A 202 8.74 -3.51 12.90
CA PHE A 202 8.85 -4.30 14.13
C PHE A 202 9.76 -3.66 15.18
N TYR A 203 10.48 -2.61 14.82
CA TYR A 203 11.43 -1.90 15.67
C TYR A 203 11.41 -0.39 15.37
N PRO A 204 11.73 0.47 16.33
CA PRO A 204 11.92 1.89 16.07
C PRO A 204 13.24 2.13 15.34
N VAL A 205 13.31 3.17 14.51
CA VAL A 205 14.55 3.58 13.79
C VAL A 205 15.74 3.74 14.74
N THR A 206 15.47 4.21 15.96
CA THR A 206 16.49 4.44 16.99
C THR A 206 17.12 3.16 17.54
N ALA A 207 16.47 2.00 17.36
CA ALA A 207 17.03 0.70 17.80
C ALA A 207 18.19 0.22 16.91
N LEU A 208 18.32 0.78 15.69
CA LEU A 208 19.42 0.45 14.80
C LEU A 208 20.68 1.24 15.17
N PRO A 209 21.88 0.60 15.07
CA PRO A 209 23.15 1.31 15.14
C PRO A 209 23.19 2.43 14.09
N GLU A 210 23.87 3.54 14.40
CA GLU A 210 23.89 4.73 13.55
C GLU A 210 24.36 4.44 12.12
N GLU A 211 25.31 3.52 11.97
CA GLU A 211 25.87 3.09 10.69
C GLU A 211 24.79 2.53 9.72
N TYR A 212 23.73 1.92 10.24
CA TYR A 212 22.67 1.30 9.45
C TYR A 212 21.41 2.16 9.29
N ARG A 213 21.30 3.28 10.03
CA ARG A 213 20.11 4.16 9.93
C ARG A 213 19.96 4.76 8.54
N GLY A 214 21.07 5.09 7.87
CA GLY A 214 21.04 5.58 6.48
C GLY A 214 20.39 4.62 5.49
N MET A 215 20.42 3.30 5.73
CA MET A 215 19.73 2.34 4.88
C MET A 215 18.20 2.50 4.93
N LEU A 216 17.64 2.90 6.09
CA LEU A 216 16.21 3.15 6.25
C LEU A 216 15.75 4.44 5.55
N GLU A 217 16.64 5.42 5.38
CA GLU A 217 16.34 6.67 4.68
C GLU A 217 16.11 6.43 3.18
N PHE A 218 16.78 5.43 2.60
CA PHE A 218 16.54 5.01 1.21
C PHE A 218 15.32 4.13 1.03
N ASN A 219 14.75 3.61 2.12
CA ASN A 219 13.56 2.78 2.04
C ASN A 219 12.31 3.66 1.83
N PRO A 220 11.60 3.54 0.69
CA PRO A 220 10.46 4.40 0.38
C PRO A 220 9.25 4.20 1.32
N LEU A 221 9.23 3.14 2.13
CA LEU A 221 8.16 2.86 3.08
C LEU A 221 8.40 3.52 4.44
N THR A 222 9.66 3.82 4.78
CA THR A 222 10.01 4.43 6.08
C THR A 222 9.25 5.73 6.34
N PRO A 223 9.23 6.73 5.44
CA PRO A 223 8.50 7.98 5.68
C PRO A 223 7.00 7.75 5.90
N ALA A 224 6.38 6.87 5.11
CA ALA A 224 4.95 6.56 5.24
C ALA A 224 4.63 5.89 6.59
N ILE A 225 5.48 4.96 7.05
CA ILE A 225 5.30 4.22 8.31
C ILE A 225 5.45 5.17 9.50
N GLU A 226 6.53 5.95 9.54
CA GLU A 226 6.81 6.84 10.66
C GLU A 226 5.78 7.97 10.74
N MET A 227 5.50 8.68 9.65
CA MET A 227 4.47 9.73 9.66
C MET A 227 3.06 9.19 9.96
N ALA A 228 2.73 7.95 9.55
CA ALA A 228 1.47 7.34 9.94
C ALA A 228 1.39 7.12 11.46
N ARG A 229 2.48 6.69 12.10
CA ARG A 229 2.55 6.56 13.56
C ARG A 229 2.45 7.89 14.29
N GLU A 230 3.12 8.93 13.76
CA GLU A 230 3.06 10.29 14.30
C GLU A 230 1.61 10.78 14.36
N VAL A 231 0.87 10.69 13.24
CA VAL A 231 -0.51 11.20 13.19
C VAL A 231 -1.53 10.29 13.86
N MET A 232 -1.32 8.97 13.82
CA MET A 232 -2.26 8.00 14.42
C MET A 232 -2.07 7.86 15.92
N PHE A 233 -0.82 7.69 16.38
CA PHE A 233 -0.53 7.33 17.77
C PHE A 233 0.12 8.46 18.58
N TRP A 234 1.20 9.06 18.06
CA TRP A 234 2.01 10.03 18.81
C TRP A 234 1.39 11.42 18.91
N ARG A 235 0.27 11.68 18.23
CA ARG A 235 -0.41 12.99 18.21
C ARG A 235 0.49 14.12 17.69
N GLN A 236 1.44 13.81 16.82
CA GLN A 236 2.40 14.74 16.26
C GLN A 236 2.01 15.12 14.84
N LEU A 237 2.42 16.30 14.41
CA LEU A 237 2.30 16.72 13.02
C LEU A 237 3.47 16.13 12.23
N PRO A 238 3.23 15.67 10.99
CA PRO A 238 4.30 15.17 10.15
C PRO A 238 5.27 16.30 9.80
N ASP A 239 6.56 15.98 9.68
CA ASP A 239 7.55 16.92 9.20
C ASP A 239 7.24 17.32 7.75
N LEU A 240 7.00 18.63 7.55
CA LEU A 240 6.61 19.18 6.24
C LEU A 240 7.68 19.00 5.18
N LEU A 241 8.96 19.05 5.56
CA LEU A 241 10.06 18.90 4.61
C LEU A 241 10.13 17.45 4.12
N VAL A 242 10.09 16.49 5.05
CA VAL A 242 10.07 15.06 4.74
C VAL A 242 8.84 14.71 3.90
N LEU A 243 7.68 15.23 4.28
CA LEU A 243 6.43 15.01 3.55
C LEU A 243 6.52 15.55 2.12
N LEU A 244 7.05 16.78 1.93
CA LEU A 244 7.22 17.39 0.60
C LEU A 244 8.20 16.60 -0.26
N GLN A 245 9.35 16.19 0.29
CA GLN A 245 10.31 15.35 -0.42
C GLN A 245 9.69 14.02 -0.84
N TYR A 246 8.90 13.42 0.03
CA TYR A 246 8.20 12.17 -0.27
C TYR A 246 7.16 12.34 -1.38
N TYR A 247 6.40 13.45 -1.39
CA TYR A 247 5.49 13.79 -2.49
C TYR A 247 6.22 13.95 -3.81
N LEU A 248 7.33 14.69 -3.83
CA LEU A 248 8.09 14.93 -5.06
C LEU A 248 8.67 13.64 -5.61
N GLY A 249 9.32 12.84 -4.78
CA GLY A 249 9.87 11.53 -5.18
C GLY A 249 8.79 10.58 -5.69
N SER A 250 7.69 10.46 -4.96
CA SER A 250 6.56 9.62 -5.33
C SER A 250 5.89 10.06 -6.63
N MET A 251 5.76 11.36 -6.86
CA MET A 251 5.22 11.91 -8.10
C MET A 251 6.11 11.55 -9.30
N VAL A 252 7.44 11.69 -9.16
CA VAL A 252 8.39 11.30 -10.22
C VAL A 252 8.24 9.82 -10.57
N ILE A 253 8.17 8.95 -9.55
CA ILE A 253 7.98 7.51 -9.76
C ILE A 253 6.62 7.20 -10.41
N ALA A 254 5.54 7.88 -10.01
CA ALA A 254 4.24 7.74 -10.62
C ALA A 254 4.26 8.09 -12.13
N LEU A 255 4.89 9.21 -12.47
CA LEU A 255 4.99 9.67 -13.85
C LEU A 255 5.85 8.75 -14.71
N LEU A 256 6.99 8.29 -14.18
CA LEU A 256 7.88 7.36 -14.90
C LEU A 256 7.20 6.00 -15.11
N GLY A 257 6.55 5.46 -14.07
CA GLY A 257 5.83 4.18 -14.16
C GLY A 257 4.67 4.24 -15.13
N PHE A 258 3.89 5.31 -15.11
CA PHE A 258 2.80 5.52 -16.08
C PHE A 258 3.32 5.67 -17.50
N ALA A 259 4.36 6.48 -17.70
CA ALA A 259 4.97 6.66 -19.04
C ALA A 259 5.55 5.36 -19.58
N TRP A 260 6.22 4.57 -18.74
CA TRP A 260 6.71 3.24 -19.10
C TRP A 260 5.56 2.33 -19.56
N PHE A 261 4.48 2.25 -18.74
CA PHE A 261 3.31 1.44 -19.07
C PHE A 261 2.69 1.83 -20.41
N GLN A 262 2.49 3.12 -20.67
CA GLN A 262 1.88 3.59 -21.93
C GLN A 262 2.75 3.30 -23.16
N LYS A 263 4.08 3.38 -23.03
CA LYS A 263 5.01 3.05 -24.11
C LYS A 263 5.03 1.55 -24.43
N THR A 264 5.02 0.70 -23.41
CA THR A 264 5.12 -0.76 -23.56
C THR A 264 3.80 -1.43 -23.90
N ARG A 265 2.66 -0.79 -23.56
CA ARG A 265 1.32 -1.30 -23.82
C ARG A 265 1.06 -1.72 -25.26
N LYS A 266 1.71 -1.06 -26.22
CA LYS A 266 1.55 -1.37 -27.67
C LYS A 266 1.91 -2.82 -27.99
N GLY A 267 2.88 -3.41 -27.28
CA GLY A 267 3.32 -4.79 -27.50
C GLY A 267 2.55 -5.85 -26.73
N PHE A 268 1.59 -5.49 -25.85
CA PHE A 268 0.90 -6.48 -25.01
C PHE A 268 0.08 -7.48 -25.83
N ALA A 269 -0.56 -7.01 -26.91
CA ALA A 269 -1.37 -7.87 -27.77
C ALA A 269 -0.54 -8.89 -28.57
N ASP A 270 0.74 -8.59 -28.81
CA ASP A 270 1.64 -9.47 -29.55
C ASP A 270 2.22 -10.59 -28.67
N VAL A 271 2.20 -10.40 -27.36
CA VAL A 271 2.78 -11.36 -26.37
C VAL A 271 1.70 -12.23 -25.74
N LEU A 272 0.44 -11.78 -25.67
CA LEU A 272 -0.70 -12.44 -25.02
C LEU A 272 -1.71 -13.01 -26.01
#